data_6ab58496669055126ada5774b0e00950
#
_entry.id   6ab58496669055126ada5774b0e00950
#
_cell.length_a   1.000
_cell.length_b   1.000
_cell.length_c   1.000
_cell.angle_alpha   90.00
_cell.angle_beta   90.00
_cell.angle_gamma   90.00
#
_symmetry.space_group_name_H-M   'P 1'
#
loop_
_entity.id
_entity.type
_entity.pdbx_description
1 polymer ?
#
loop_
_entity_poly.entity_id
_entity_poly.type
_entity_poly.pdbx_seq_one_letter_code
_entity_poly.pdbx_strand_id
1 'polypeptide(L)'
;MISQLRGTITYSNDKFIVLDVSGVGYRVNLTSTDLAELTHDDKKNKEITFWTHLAVREDSMELYGFLQKTDLDFFELLISISGIGPKKALGILSVAPVETLKKALRSRDTSYLTQVSGIGKKNAEKIILELKDKFTALDNSDDMTSLREESDAVAAIRSLGYSQAEARDALQKVSTSTTKLNDKIKEALKYLGK
;
A
#
# COMPACT_ATOMS: atom_id res chain seq x y z
N MET A 1 -13.79 -5.29 -16.54
CA MET A 1 -12.93 -4.35 -15.78
C MET A 1 -11.49 -4.56 -16.22
N ILE A 2 -10.72 -3.48 -16.41
CA ILE A 2 -9.31 -3.55 -16.83
C ILE A 2 -8.47 -3.42 -15.55
N SER A 3 -7.91 -4.53 -15.05
CA SER A 3 -7.17 -4.60 -13.79
C SER A 3 -5.66 -4.67 -13.96
N GLN A 4 -5.20 -5.01 -15.16
CA GLN A 4 -3.79 -5.08 -15.52
C GLN A 4 -3.64 -4.88 -17.03
N LEU A 5 -2.60 -4.19 -17.44
CA LEU A 5 -2.19 -4.06 -18.84
C LEU A 5 -0.70 -4.36 -18.97
N ARG A 6 -0.32 -5.08 -20.01
CA ARG A 6 1.06 -5.36 -20.37
C ARG A 6 1.29 -4.98 -21.83
N GLY A 7 2.30 -4.17 -22.09
CA GLY A 7 2.60 -3.69 -23.44
C GLY A 7 3.82 -2.81 -23.49
N THR A 8 3.98 -2.10 -24.61
CA THR A 8 5.10 -1.17 -24.86
C THR A 8 4.62 0.28 -24.86
N ILE A 9 5.43 1.19 -24.31
CA ILE A 9 5.10 2.61 -24.29
C ILE A 9 5.40 3.21 -25.67
N THR A 10 4.38 3.73 -26.34
CA THR A 10 4.48 4.39 -27.65
C THR A 10 4.48 5.91 -27.55
N TYR A 11 3.96 6.47 -26.46
CA TYR A 11 3.94 7.90 -26.18
C TYR A 11 3.98 8.15 -24.68
N SER A 12 4.62 9.24 -24.25
CA SER A 12 4.61 9.70 -22.86
C SER A 12 4.65 11.22 -22.78
N ASN A 13 4.01 11.77 -21.72
CA ASN A 13 4.14 13.19 -21.33
C ASN A 13 4.18 13.27 -19.78
N ASP A 14 3.96 14.48 -19.23
CA ASP A 14 4.00 14.75 -17.78
C ASP A 14 2.79 14.21 -16.96
N LYS A 15 1.81 13.59 -17.63
CA LYS A 15 0.55 13.15 -16.98
C LYS A 15 0.16 11.71 -17.28
N PHE A 16 0.48 11.24 -18.48
CA PHE A 16 0.05 9.91 -18.92
C PHE A 16 1.03 9.32 -19.94
N ILE A 17 0.89 8.03 -20.15
CA ILE A 17 1.49 7.28 -21.24
C ILE A 17 0.41 6.76 -22.19
N VAL A 18 0.81 6.42 -23.41
CA VAL A 18 0.05 5.51 -24.29
C VAL A 18 0.78 4.18 -24.32
N LEU A 19 0.11 3.14 -23.82
CA LEU A 19 0.59 1.77 -23.79
C LEU A 19 -0.02 0.99 -24.94
N ASP A 20 0.80 0.51 -25.86
CA ASP A 20 0.36 -0.40 -26.92
C ASP A 20 0.25 -1.82 -26.36
N VAL A 21 -0.95 -2.36 -26.40
CA VAL A 21 -1.26 -3.74 -26.04
C VAL A 21 -1.82 -4.44 -27.26
N SER A 22 -0.95 -5.15 -27.99
CA SER A 22 -1.34 -5.89 -29.21
C SER A 22 -2.04 -5.03 -30.28
N GLY A 23 -1.55 -3.82 -30.52
CA GLY A 23 -2.08 -2.88 -31.52
C GLY A 23 -3.20 -1.96 -31.02
N VAL A 24 -3.56 -2.04 -29.73
CA VAL A 24 -4.51 -1.12 -29.09
C VAL A 24 -3.78 -0.19 -28.14
N GLY A 25 -3.82 1.14 -28.40
CA GLY A 25 -3.21 2.14 -27.55
C GLY A 25 -4.08 2.55 -26.38
N TYR A 26 -3.70 2.15 -25.16
CA TYR A 26 -4.37 2.55 -23.94
C TYR A 26 -3.72 3.80 -23.34
N ARG A 27 -4.51 4.83 -23.11
CA ARG A 27 -4.07 6.00 -22.35
C ARG A 27 -4.15 5.68 -20.86
N VAL A 28 -2.99 5.67 -20.18
CA VAL A 28 -2.88 5.36 -18.76
C VAL A 28 -2.32 6.54 -18.00
N ASN A 29 -3.08 7.09 -17.05
CA ASN A 29 -2.63 8.17 -16.18
C ASN A 29 -1.75 7.57 -15.08
N LEU A 30 -0.57 8.17 -14.85
CA LEU A 30 0.43 7.69 -13.90
C LEU A 30 0.78 8.78 -12.89
N THR A 31 1.41 8.38 -11.79
CA THR A 31 2.03 9.32 -10.85
C THR A 31 3.23 10.02 -11.50
N SER A 32 3.59 11.20 -11.03
CA SER A 32 4.82 11.87 -11.49
C SER A 32 6.08 11.06 -11.20
N THR A 33 6.06 10.28 -10.12
CA THR A 33 7.16 9.39 -9.74
C THR A 33 7.33 8.25 -10.75
N ASP A 34 6.22 7.55 -11.09
CA ASP A 34 6.27 6.47 -12.09
C ASP A 34 6.68 7.00 -13.47
N LEU A 35 6.17 8.18 -13.88
CA LEU A 35 6.55 8.81 -15.13
C LEU A 35 8.04 9.12 -15.17
N ALA A 36 8.62 9.66 -14.08
CA ALA A 36 10.05 9.93 -14.00
C ALA A 36 10.87 8.63 -14.10
N GLU A 37 10.43 7.57 -13.46
CA GLU A 37 11.09 6.24 -13.54
C GLU A 37 11.06 5.65 -14.94
N LEU A 38 9.98 5.87 -15.69
CA LEU A 38 9.78 5.34 -17.05
C LEU A 38 10.50 6.13 -18.14
N THR A 39 10.87 7.40 -17.90
CA THR A 39 11.57 8.25 -18.88
C THR A 39 13.05 7.93 -19.01
N HIS A 40 13.63 7.09 -18.14
CA HIS A 40 15.01 6.60 -18.34
C HIS A 40 15.10 5.72 -19.60
N ASP A 41 16.10 6.00 -20.45
CA ASP A 41 16.26 5.41 -21.80
C ASP A 41 16.27 3.88 -21.85
N ASP A 42 16.62 3.22 -20.74
CA ASP A 42 16.67 1.76 -20.63
C ASP A 42 15.28 1.08 -20.68
N LYS A 43 14.18 1.83 -20.55
CA LYS A 43 12.81 1.28 -20.53
C LYS A 43 12.05 1.52 -21.84
N LYS A 44 12.61 2.32 -22.79
CA LYS A 44 12.04 2.47 -24.13
C LYS A 44 12.08 1.12 -24.87
N ASN A 45 10.97 0.72 -25.47
CA ASN A 45 10.78 -0.53 -26.21
C ASN A 45 10.78 -1.82 -25.36
N LYS A 46 10.75 -1.75 -24.03
CA LYS A 46 10.52 -2.93 -23.18
C LYS A 46 9.05 -3.09 -22.87
N GLU A 47 8.60 -4.34 -22.78
CA GLU A 47 7.27 -4.64 -22.25
C GLU A 47 7.23 -4.27 -20.77
N ILE A 48 6.21 -3.50 -20.40
CA ILE A 48 5.96 -3.07 -19.02
C ILE A 48 4.56 -3.51 -18.63
N THR A 49 4.44 -3.96 -17.39
CA THR A 49 3.16 -4.33 -16.80
C THR A 49 2.72 -3.26 -15.81
N PHE A 50 1.48 -2.81 -15.94
CA PHE A 50 0.84 -1.89 -15.01
C PHE A 50 -0.35 -2.57 -14.33
N TRP A 51 -0.47 -2.41 -13.03
CA TRP A 51 -1.71 -2.61 -12.30
C TRP A 51 -2.62 -1.42 -12.57
N THR A 52 -3.89 -1.65 -12.91
CA THR A 52 -4.74 -0.58 -13.42
C THR A 52 -6.08 -0.50 -12.69
N HIS A 53 -6.56 0.72 -12.53
CA HIS A 53 -7.91 1.05 -12.10
C HIS A 53 -8.64 1.78 -13.22
N LEU A 54 -9.79 1.25 -13.64
CA LEU A 54 -10.66 1.90 -14.63
C LEU A 54 -11.75 2.71 -13.90
N ALA A 55 -11.65 4.02 -13.95
CA ALA A 55 -12.68 4.93 -13.47
C ALA A 55 -13.68 5.21 -14.60
N VAL A 56 -14.94 4.79 -14.40
CA VAL A 56 -16.02 4.99 -15.37
C VAL A 56 -16.99 6.04 -14.83
N ARG A 57 -17.32 7.03 -15.65
CA ARG A 57 -18.35 8.04 -15.40
C ARG A 57 -19.29 8.10 -16.62
N GLU A 58 -20.36 8.86 -16.52
CA GLU A 58 -21.33 9.03 -17.62
C GLU A 58 -20.67 9.58 -18.89
N ASP A 59 -19.70 10.47 -18.75
CA ASP A 59 -19.05 11.20 -19.83
C ASP A 59 -17.60 10.82 -20.08
N SER A 60 -17.01 9.90 -19.29
CA SER A 60 -15.59 9.60 -19.38
C SER A 60 -15.21 8.21 -18.87
N MET A 61 -14.18 7.64 -19.49
CA MET A 61 -13.47 6.46 -19.02
C MET A 61 -11.99 6.82 -18.87
N GLU A 62 -11.45 6.73 -17.66
CA GLU A 62 -10.06 7.05 -17.38
C GLU A 62 -9.36 5.86 -16.75
N LEU A 63 -8.22 5.45 -17.32
CA LEU A 63 -7.34 4.43 -16.73
C LEU A 63 -6.27 5.11 -15.89
N TYR A 64 -6.06 4.56 -14.71
CA TYR A 64 -4.99 4.90 -13.78
C TYR A 64 -4.10 3.68 -13.61
N GLY A 65 -2.79 3.84 -13.75
CA GLY A 65 -1.82 2.75 -13.72
C GLY A 65 -0.78 2.94 -12.64
N PHE A 66 -0.26 1.82 -12.15
CA PHE A 66 0.73 1.74 -11.08
C PHE A 66 1.72 0.62 -11.39
N LEU A 67 3.01 0.86 -11.15
CA LEU A 67 4.04 -0.15 -11.30
C LEU A 67 3.96 -1.21 -10.19
N GLN A 68 3.50 -0.82 -9.00
CA GLN A 68 3.36 -1.70 -7.85
C GLN A 68 1.89 -1.92 -7.48
N LYS A 69 1.56 -3.15 -7.11
CA LYS A 69 0.19 -3.49 -6.64
C LYS A 69 -0.18 -2.74 -5.36
N THR A 70 0.80 -2.52 -4.48
CA THR A 70 0.63 -1.76 -3.23
C THR A 70 0.16 -0.33 -3.47
N ASP A 71 0.62 0.30 -4.56
CA ASP A 71 0.24 1.68 -4.90
C ASP A 71 -1.19 1.72 -5.44
N LEU A 72 -1.59 0.71 -6.26
CA LEU A 72 -2.98 0.54 -6.66
C LEU A 72 -3.90 0.34 -5.44
N ASP A 73 -3.52 -0.52 -4.50
CA ASP A 73 -4.35 -0.79 -3.31
C ASP A 73 -4.53 0.47 -2.47
N PHE A 74 -3.47 1.26 -2.32
CA PHE A 74 -3.56 2.53 -1.62
C PHE A 74 -4.37 3.59 -2.39
N PHE A 75 -4.26 3.62 -3.72
CA PHE A 75 -5.10 4.46 -4.57
C PHE A 75 -6.59 4.12 -4.41
N GLU A 76 -6.94 2.84 -4.44
CA GLU A 76 -8.32 2.38 -4.26
C GLU A 76 -8.85 2.71 -2.87
N LEU A 77 -8.00 2.62 -1.85
CA LEU A 77 -8.34 3.09 -0.52
C LEU A 77 -8.63 4.59 -0.49
N LEU A 78 -7.78 5.41 -1.13
CA LEU A 78 -7.97 6.85 -1.22
C LEU A 78 -9.29 7.23 -1.91
N ILE A 79 -9.60 6.64 -3.07
CA ILE A 79 -10.84 6.94 -3.79
C ILE A 79 -12.10 6.45 -3.09
N SER A 80 -11.99 5.54 -2.11
CA SER A 80 -13.11 5.11 -1.27
C SER A 80 -13.51 6.16 -0.23
N ILE A 81 -12.74 7.26 -0.10
CA ILE A 81 -13.01 8.36 0.84
C ILE A 81 -13.86 9.43 0.16
N SER A 82 -14.90 9.87 0.85
CA SER A 82 -15.77 10.93 0.35
C SER A 82 -14.99 12.23 0.05
N GLY A 83 -15.10 12.73 -1.18
CA GLY A 83 -14.41 13.95 -1.64
C GLY A 83 -13.01 13.73 -2.22
N ILE A 84 -12.52 12.49 -2.26
CA ILE A 84 -11.31 12.12 -2.99
C ILE A 84 -11.70 11.35 -4.27
N GLY A 85 -11.58 12.04 -5.41
CA GLY A 85 -11.69 11.38 -6.71
C GLY A 85 -10.34 10.88 -7.22
N PRO A 86 -10.33 10.11 -8.33
CA PRO A 86 -9.12 9.50 -8.89
C PRO A 86 -7.96 10.48 -9.14
N LYS A 87 -8.26 11.68 -9.65
CA LYS A 87 -7.22 12.72 -9.91
C LYS A 87 -6.56 13.24 -8.63
N LYS A 88 -7.33 13.41 -7.55
CA LYS A 88 -6.77 13.81 -6.24
C LYS A 88 -5.96 12.67 -5.63
N ALA A 89 -6.46 11.44 -5.70
CA ALA A 89 -5.76 10.26 -5.22
C ALA A 89 -4.41 10.08 -5.93
N LEU A 90 -4.37 10.20 -7.27
CA LEU A 90 -3.14 10.17 -8.04
C LEU A 90 -2.18 11.31 -7.63
N GLY A 91 -2.72 12.52 -7.39
CA GLY A 91 -1.95 13.66 -6.88
C GLY A 91 -1.31 13.38 -5.52
N ILE A 92 -2.03 12.74 -4.59
CA ILE A 92 -1.51 12.33 -3.27
C ILE A 92 -0.33 11.35 -3.44
N LEU A 93 -0.49 10.33 -4.28
CA LEU A 93 0.55 9.34 -4.57
C LEU A 93 1.76 9.93 -5.32
N SER A 94 1.59 11.07 -5.97
CA SER A 94 2.68 11.80 -6.61
C SER A 94 3.52 12.66 -5.65
N VAL A 95 3.05 12.91 -4.41
CA VAL A 95 3.78 13.73 -3.42
C VAL A 95 4.84 12.93 -2.68
N ALA A 96 4.55 11.67 -2.35
CA ALA A 96 5.46 10.82 -1.60
C ALA A 96 5.13 9.32 -1.81
N PRO A 97 6.12 8.42 -1.62
CA PRO A 97 5.89 6.98 -1.63
C PRO A 97 4.83 6.54 -0.61
N VAL A 98 4.11 5.47 -0.92
CA VAL A 98 3.02 4.93 -0.07
C VAL A 98 3.45 4.71 1.37
N GLU A 99 4.65 4.18 1.60
CA GLU A 99 5.16 3.95 2.96
C GLU A 99 5.36 5.25 3.76
N THR A 100 5.76 6.33 3.09
CA THR A 100 5.87 7.67 3.71
C THR A 100 4.49 8.22 4.04
N LEU A 101 3.53 8.07 3.12
CA LEU A 101 2.14 8.47 3.33
C LEU A 101 1.51 7.69 4.49
N LYS A 102 1.72 6.39 4.59
CA LYS A 102 1.28 5.56 5.72
C LYS A 102 1.86 6.04 7.06
N LYS A 103 3.16 6.39 7.09
CA LYS A 103 3.79 6.97 8.30
C LYS A 103 3.15 8.31 8.68
N ALA A 104 2.93 9.20 7.71
CA ALA A 104 2.26 10.48 7.93
C ALA A 104 0.83 10.30 8.47
N LEU A 105 0.09 9.32 7.96
CA LEU A 105 -1.25 8.98 8.47
C LEU A 105 -1.21 8.52 9.94
N ARG A 106 -0.24 7.69 10.31
CA ARG A 106 -0.07 7.22 11.70
C ARG A 106 0.27 8.38 12.66
N SER A 107 1.10 9.33 12.22
CA SER A 107 1.49 10.53 12.99
C SER A 107 0.49 11.68 12.89
N ARG A 108 -0.60 11.55 12.12
CA ARG A 108 -1.60 12.60 11.81
C ARG A 108 -0.97 13.83 11.15
N ASP A 109 0.08 13.64 10.36
CA ASP A 109 0.73 14.71 9.63
C ASP A 109 -0.03 15.02 8.33
N THR A 110 -0.63 16.22 8.27
CA THR A 110 -1.41 16.68 7.11
C THR A 110 -0.55 17.31 6.02
N SER A 111 0.75 17.51 6.24
CA SER A 111 1.63 18.29 5.37
C SER A 111 1.68 17.75 3.93
N TYR A 112 1.74 16.43 3.77
CA TYR A 112 1.75 15.80 2.43
C TYR A 112 0.42 15.99 1.69
N LEU A 113 -0.72 15.85 2.39
CA LEU A 113 -2.03 15.99 1.77
C LEU A 113 -2.34 17.42 1.34
N THR A 114 -1.89 18.40 2.12
CA THR A 114 -2.10 19.82 1.83
C THR A 114 -1.26 20.35 0.66
N GLN A 115 -0.26 19.61 0.20
CA GLN A 115 0.48 19.92 -1.02
C GLN A 115 -0.34 19.63 -2.29
N VAL A 116 -1.37 18.81 -2.19
CA VAL A 116 -2.22 18.48 -3.34
C VAL A 116 -3.26 19.57 -3.55
N SER A 117 -3.31 20.10 -4.78
CA SER A 117 -4.28 21.13 -5.15
C SER A 117 -5.72 20.69 -4.86
N GLY A 118 -6.47 21.55 -4.18
CA GLY A 118 -7.85 21.28 -3.79
C GLY A 118 -8.02 20.43 -2.52
N ILE A 119 -6.93 20.21 -1.75
CA ILE A 119 -6.98 19.63 -0.41
C ILE A 119 -6.51 20.67 0.61
N GLY A 120 -7.46 21.35 1.23
CA GLY A 120 -7.17 22.25 2.35
C GLY A 120 -7.01 21.52 3.68
N LYS A 121 -6.49 22.21 4.71
CA LYS A 121 -6.17 21.64 6.02
C LYS A 121 -7.35 20.85 6.65
N LYS A 122 -8.56 21.41 6.66
CA LYS A 122 -9.76 20.73 7.20
C LYS A 122 -10.06 19.42 6.46
N ASN A 123 -9.94 19.42 5.13
CA ASN A 123 -10.14 18.21 4.32
C ASN A 123 -9.02 17.19 4.57
N ALA A 124 -7.77 17.63 4.71
CA ALA A 124 -6.65 16.76 5.03
C ALA A 124 -6.83 16.06 6.38
N GLU A 125 -7.27 16.79 7.41
CA GLU A 125 -7.57 16.22 8.74
C GLU A 125 -8.69 15.18 8.67
N LYS A 126 -9.78 15.47 7.92
CA LYS A 126 -10.88 14.52 7.67
C LYS A 126 -10.39 13.26 6.94
N ILE A 127 -9.59 13.44 5.88
CA ILE A 127 -9.01 12.33 5.10
C ILE A 127 -8.16 11.42 6.00
N ILE A 128 -7.30 12.00 6.85
CA ILE A 128 -6.47 11.24 7.78
C ILE A 128 -7.33 10.43 8.75
N LEU A 129 -8.40 11.02 9.28
CA LEU A 129 -9.29 10.32 10.20
C LEU A 129 -9.97 9.13 9.52
N GLU A 130 -10.59 9.35 8.35
CA GLU A 130 -11.28 8.29 7.59
C GLU A 130 -10.31 7.20 7.12
N LEU A 131 -9.08 7.58 6.68
CA LEU A 131 -8.05 6.61 6.31
C LEU A 131 -7.61 5.78 7.50
N LYS A 132 -7.41 6.39 8.66
CA LYS A 132 -7.00 5.67 9.86
C LYS A 132 -8.02 4.61 10.25
N ASP A 133 -9.30 4.94 10.22
CA ASP A 133 -10.37 3.98 10.53
C ASP A 133 -10.39 2.81 9.53
N LYS A 134 -10.19 3.10 8.24
CA LYS A 134 -10.11 2.07 7.19
C LYS A 134 -8.81 1.28 7.24
N PHE A 135 -7.67 1.91 7.56
CA PHE A 135 -6.41 1.23 7.79
C PHE A 135 -6.48 0.29 8.98
N THR A 136 -7.06 0.73 10.09
CA THR A 136 -7.27 -0.13 11.26
C THR A 136 -8.16 -1.33 10.93
N ALA A 137 -9.10 -1.17 9.99
CA ALA A 137 -9.95 -2.27 9.50
C ALA A 137 -9.19 -3.21 8.53
N LEU A 138 -8.23 -2.70 7.75
CA LEU A 138 -7.43 -3.47 6.77
C LEU A 138 -6.15 -4.06 7.39
N ASP A 139 -5.43 -3.31 8.23
CA ASP A 139 -4.30 -3.83 9.05
C ASP A 139 -4.79 -4.88 10.07
N ASN A 140 -6.08 -4.89 10.41
CA ASN A 140 -6.70 -5.97 11.16
C ASN A 140 -6.72 -7.31 10.39
N SER A 141 -6.38 -7.35 9.08
CA SER A 141 -6.30 -8.60 8.33
C SER A 141 -4.89 -9.22 8.28
N ASP A 142 -3.81 -8.42 8.27
CA ASP A 142 -2.45 -8.97 8.10
C ASP A 142 -1.49 -8.64 9.27
N ASP A 143 -1.42 -7.39 9.74
CA ASP A 143 -0.52 -7.01 10.85
C ASP A 143 -1.12 -7.29 12.24
N MET A 144 -2.45 -7.25 12.40
CA MET A 144 -3.09 -7.65 13.64
C MET A 144 -3.12 -9.18 13.82
N THR A 145 -3.04 -9.96 12.76
CA THR A 145 -2.84 -11.40 12.88
C THR A 145 -1.46 -11.66 13.49
N SER A 146 -0.41 -10.97 13.05
CA SER A 146 0.94 -11.12 13.61
C SER A 146 1.05 -10.57 15.04
N LEU A 147 0.45 -9.41 15.33
CA LEU A 147 0.44 -8.83 16.71
C LEU A 147 -0.48 -9.59 17.65
N ARG A 148 -1.61 -10.14 17.19
CA ARG A 148 -2.46 -11.06 17.96
C ARG A 148 -1.75 -12.38 18.16
N GLU A 149 -1.15 -12.97 17.13
CA GLU A 149 -0.36 -14.18 17.24
C GLU A 149 0.80 -14.01 18.21
N GLU A 150 1.51 -12.89 18.20
CA GLU A 150 2.57 -12.60 19.18
C GLU A 150 2.00 -12.40 20.58
N SER A 151 0.90 -11.68 20.73
CA SER A 151 0.19 -11.54 22.01
C SER A 151 -0.34 -12.88 22.53
N ASP A 152 -0.93 -13.69 21.67
CA ASP A 152 -1.45 -15.02 22.00
C ASP A 152 -0.31 -15.99 22.32
N ALA A 153 0.83 -15.90 21.60
CA ALA A 153 2.04 -16.66 21.91
C ALA A 153 2.60 -16.29 23.29
N VAL A 154 2.71 -14.98 23.58
CA VAL A 154 3.14 -14.51 24.92
C VAL A 154 2.18 -14.98 26.01
N ALA A 155 0.86 -14.88 25.79
CA ALA A 155 -0.14 -15.34 26.73
C ALA A 155 -0.06 -16.85 26.98
N ALA A 156 0.12 -17.65 25.92
CA ALA A 156 0.29 -19.09 26.02
C ALA A 156 1.55 -19.49 26.82
N ILE A 157 2.69 -18.84 26.55
CA ILE A 157 3.95 -19.10 27.29
C ILE A 157 3.80 -18.67 28.76
N ARG A 158 3.11 -17.56 29.04
CA ARG A 158 2.83 -17.10 30.40
C ARG A 158 1.92 -18.07 31.17
N SER A 159 0.96 -18.71 30.53
CA SER A 159 0.10 -19.72 31.15
C SER A 159 0.87 -20.97 31.60
N LEU A 160 2.07 -21.19 31.04
CA LEU A 160 3.00 -22.25 31.43
C LEU A 160 3.96 -21.82 32.56
N GLY A 161 3.77 -20.62 33.14
CA GLY A 161 4.50 -20.16 34.33
C GLY A 161 5.67 -19.23 34.08
N TYR A 162 5.95 -18.85 32.83
CA TYR A 162 7.02 -17.90 32.46
C TYR A 162 6.58 -16.46 32.60
N SER A 163 7.51 -15.57 32.89
CA SER A 163 7.26 -14.12 32.92
C SER A 163 7.05 -13.55 31.52
N GLN A 164 6.45 -12.37 31.43
CA GLN A 164 6.24 -11.67 30.16
C GLN A 164 7.57 -11.30 29.45
N ALA A 165 8.62 -10.99 30.20
CA ALA A 165 9.94 -10.67 29.67
C ALA A 165 10.58 -11.92 29.05
N GLU A 166 10.58 -13.04 29.76
CA GLU A 166 11.11 -14.32 29.26
C GLU A 166 10.37 -14.80 28.01
N ALA A 167 9.03 -14.69 28.00
CA ALA A 167 8.23 -15.04 26.84
C ALA A 167 8.59 -14.23 25.59
N ARG A 168 8.78 -12.90 25.73
CA ARG A 168 9.18 -12.02 24.62
C ARG A 168 10.59 -12.32 24.13
N ASP A 169 11.56 -12.47 25.04
CA ASP A 169 12.95 -12.78 24.70
C ASP A 169 13.06 -14.12 23.95
N ALA A 170 12.27 -15.10 24.36
CA ALA A 170 12.25 -16.40 23.69
C ALA A 170 11.62 -16.31 22.28
N LEU A 171 10.54 -15.57 22.12
CA LEU A 171 9.89 -15.37 20.81
C LEU A 171 10.78 -14.58 19.83
N GLN A 172 11.60 -13.65 20.30
CA GLN A 172 12.56 -12.93 19.44
C GLN A 172 13.66 -13.84 18.87
N LYS A 173 13.93 -14.98 19.49
CA LYS A 173 14.92 -15.97 19.03
C LYS A 173 14.36 -16.98 18.04
N VAL A 174 13.04 -17.02 17.86
CA VAL A 174 12.37 -17.90 16.91
C VAL A 174 12.68 -17.46 15.48
N SER A 175 12.96 -18.42 14.60
CA SER A 175 13.27 -18.14 13.19
C SER A 175 12.11 -17.45 12.48
N THR A 176 12.42 -16.42 11.66
CA THR A 176 11.46 -15.71 10.82
C THR A 176 10.79 -16.59 9.76
N SER A 177 11.33 -17.79 9.51
CA SER A 177 10.74 -18.77 8.60
C SER A 177 9.56 -19.54 9.21
N THR A 178 9.39 -19.49 10.54
CA THR A 178 8.31 -20.19 11.25
C THR A 178 7.04 -19.35 11.22
N THR A 179 6.06 -19.72 10.37
CA THR A 179 4.84 -18.94 10.13
C THR A 179 3.66 -19.30 11.03
N LYS A 180 3.57 -20.54 11.53
CA LYS A 180 2.43 -21.01 12.34
C LYS A 180 2.63 -20.69 13.82
N LEU A 181 1.61 -20.13 14.47
CA LEU A 181 1.59 -19.76 15.90
C LEU A 181 2.05 -20.91 16.82
N ASN A 182 1.49 -22.09 16.61
CA ASN A 182 1.84 -23.25 17.45
C ASN A 182 3.30 -23.69 17.33
N ASP A 183 3.88 -23.53 16.15
CA ASP A 183 5.29 -23.88 15.90
C ASP A 183 6.22 -22.82 16.49
N LYS A 184 5.82 -21.53 16.43
CA LYS A 184 6.52 -20.41 17.12
C LYS A 184 6.56 -20.64 18.64
N ILE A 185 5.43 -21.04 19.25
CA ILE A 185 5.36 -21.33 20.69
C ILE A 185 6.26 -22.51 21.05
N LYS A 186 6.21 -23.62 20.29
CA LYS A 186 7.05 -24.79 20.53
C LYS A 186 8.55 -24.46 20.40
N GLU A 187 8.91 -23.65 19.43
CA GLU A 187 10.31 -23.24 19.24
C GLU A 187 10.79 -22.31 20.36
N ALA A 188 9.96 -21.35 20.76
CA ALA A 188 10.24 -20.46 21.90
C ALA A 188 10.43 -21.25 23.21
N LEU A 189 9.60 -22.26 23.47
CA LEU A 189 9.72 -23.11 24.65
C LEU A 189 11.04 -23.89 24.69
N LYS A 190 11.66 -24.24 23.56
CA LYS A 190 12.99 -24.87 23.55
C LYS A 190 14.08 -23.93 24.07
N TYR A 191 13.92 -22.62 23.89
CA TYR A 191 14.86 -21.62 24.43
C TYR A 191 14.64 -21.33 25.90
N LEU A 192 13.44 -21.62 26.42
CA LEU A 192 13.07 -21.41 27.84
C LEU A 192 13.36 -22.65 28.72
N GLY A 193 13.39 -23.82 28.11
CA GLY A 193 13.57 -25.11 28.83
C GLY A 193 15.02 -25.52 29.04
N LYS A 194 15.97 -24.58 29.05
CA LYS A 194 17.38 -24.83 29.42
C LYS A 194 17.67 -24.44 30.83
#